data_200203b50fbc17e30a0abb0b2a2d2bcc
#
_entry.id   200203b50fbc17e30a0abb0b2a2d2bcc
#
_cell.length_a   1.000
_cell.length_b   1.000
_cell.length_c   1.000
_cell.angle_alpha   90.00
_cell.angle_beta   90.00
_cell.angle_gamma   90.00
#
_symmetry.space_group_name_H-M   'P 1'
#
loop_
_entity.id
_entity.type
_entity.pdbx_description
1 polymer ?
#
loop_
_entity_poly.entity_id
_entity_poly.type
_entity_poly.pdbx_seq_one_letter_code
_entity_poly.pdbx_strand_id
1 'polypeptide(L)'
;MDYLLAFAENDVPSTMEPDPYIHVFLDAGNDNVMAFFELPNSPQMSRDPNTPEWVQHIAFALDTMEELNDAKAHLEGHGLDVLGPVDHGLFDSIYFFDPNGHRLEFAVDKGTTADRDRARAVADEMLEEWSRTKRAPRQAAWLHEGTLNP
;
A
#
# COMPACT_ATOMS: atom_id res chain seq x y z
N MET A 1 3.44 -8.83 11.59
CA MET A 1 3.31 -10.01 10.70
C MET A 1 4.10 -11.14 11.31
N ASP A 2 3.47 -12.29 11.46
CA ASP A 2 4.14 -13.49 11.98
C ASP A 2 4.70 -14.33 10.85
N TYR A 3 5.78 -15.07 11.13
CA TYR A 3 6.34 -16.02 10.18
C TYR A 3 5.41 -17.22 10.03
N LEU A 4 5.04 -17.54 8.78
CA LEU A 4 4.34 -18.78 8.45
C LEU A 4 5.35 -19.90 8.17
N LEU A 5 6.30 -19.63 7.30
CA LEU A 5 7.38 -20.56 6.95
C LEU A 5 8.51 -19.83 6.21
N ALA A 6 9.65 -20.48 6.13
CA ALA A 6 10.77 -20.08 5.26
C ALA A 6 11.45 -21.34 4.71
N PHE A 7 11.94 -21.25 3.48
CA PHE A 7 12.81 -22.28 2.89
C PHE A 7 13.85 -21.66 1.96
N ALA A 8 14.94 -22.37 1.77
CA ALA A 8 16.03 -21.95 0.91
C ALA A 8 16.38 -23.05 -0.08
N GLU A 9 16.75 -22.65 -1.29
CA GLU A 9 17.16 -23.55 -2.36
C GLU A 9 18.41 -23.04 -3.06
N ASN A 10 19.17 -23.93 -3.70
CA ASN A 10 20.37 -23.56 -4.46
C ASN A 10 20.09 -23.32 -5.93
N ASP A 11 18.99 -23.88 -6.43
CA ASP A 11 18.60 -23.79 -7.83
C ASP A 11 17.16 -23.29 -7.93
N VAL A 12 16.86 -22.49 -8.94
CA VAL A 12 15.50 -21.99 -9.19
C VAL A 12 14.65 -23.12 -9.79
N PRO A 13 13.62 -23.63 -9.09
CA PRO A 13 12.90 -24.84 -9.54
C PRO A 13 12.23 -24.71 -10.91
N SER A 14 11.84 -23.51 -11.30
CA SER A 14 11.16 -23.26 -12.58
C SER A 14 12.10 -23.20 -13.79
N THR A 15 13.37 -22.86 -13.59
CA THR A 15 14.36 -22.67 -14.66
C THR A 15 15.55 -23.63 -14.56
N MET A 16 15.73 -24.26 -13.40
CA MET A 16 16.89 -25.12 -13.07
C MET A 16 18.24 -24.38 -13.15
N GLU A 17 18.20 -23.07 -13.05
CA GLU A 17 19.39 -22.22 -12.99
C GLU A 17 19.95 -22.19 -11.56
N PRO A 18 21.29 -22.27 -11.40
CA PRO A 18 21.92 -22.19 -10.09
C PRO A 18 21.92 -20.74 -9.59
N ASP A 19 20.95 -20.38 -8.81
CA ASP A 19 20.84 -19.07 -8.15
C ASP A 19 20.25 -19.27 -6.74
N PRO A 20 21.09 -19.36 -5.69
CA PRO A 20 20.63 -19.63 -4.34
C PRO A 20 19.75 -18.47 -3.82
N TYR A 21 18.66 -18.83 -3.19
CA TYR A 21 17.75 -17.87 -2.55
C TYR A 21 17.15 -18.41 -1.26
N ILE A 22 16.66 -17.50 -0.43
CA ILE A 22 15.72 -17.84 0.64
C ILE A 22 14.37 -17.20 0.37
N HIS A 23 13.31 -17.92 0.63
CA HIS A 23 11.93 -17.50 0.48
C HIS A 23 11.24 -17.50 1.84
N VAL A 24 10.76 -16.34 2.28
CA VAL A 24 10.12 -16.14 3.57
C VAL A 24 8.67 -15.74 3.36
N PHE A 25 7.78 -16.41 4.05
CA PHE A 25 6.34 -16.18 4.00
C PHE A 25 5.86 -15.61 5.32
N LEU A 26 5.16 -14.49 5.25
CA LEU A 26 4.59 -13.79 6.39
C LEU A 26 3.08 -13.77 6.30
N ASP A 27 2.42 -13.90 7.46
CA ASP A 27 0.97 -13.70 7.54
C ASP A 27 0.63 -12.21 7.33
N ALA A 28 -0.16 -11.94 6.31
CA ALA A 28 -0.65 -10.60 5.97
C ALA A 28 -2.10 -10.35 6.43
N GLY A 29 -2.69 -11.29 7.18
CA GLY A 29 -4.06 -11.23 7.68
C GLY A 29 -5.11 -11.66 6.64
N ASN A 30 -6.29 -12.04 7.10
CA ASN A 30 -7.42 -12.44 6.24
C ASN A 30 -7.06 -13.50 5.19
N ASP A 31 -6.31 -14.53 5.61
CA ASP A 31 -5.82 -15.61 4.73
C ASP A 31 -4.89 -15.14 3.58
N ASN A 32 -4.37 -13.93 3.66
CA ASN A 32 -3.36 -13.45 2.72
C ASN A 32 -1.96 -13.74 3.21
N VAL A 33 -1.05 -13.96 2.27
CA VAL A 33 0.36 -14.23 2.53
C VAL A 33 1.19 -13.23 1.76
N MET A 34 2.16 -12.62 2.45
CA MET A 34 3.20 -11.82 1.81
C MET A 34 4.49 -12.62 1.78
N ALA A 35 5.07 -12.75 0.59
CA ALA A 35 6.28 -13.52 0.37
C ALA A 35 7.43 -12.60 -0.04
N PHE A 36 8.61 -12.86 0.54
CA PHE A 36 9.84 -12.13 0.24
C PHE A 36 10.94 -13.09 -0.17
N PHE A 37 11.76 -12.66 -1.11
CA PHE A 37 12.96 -13.37 -1.52
C PHE A 37 14.22 -12.57 -1.13
N GLU A 38 15.24 -13.26 -0.65
CA GLU A 38 16.60 -12.76 -0.66
C GLU A 38 17.39 -13.52 -1.73
N LEU A 39 17.99 -12.75 -2.65
CA LEU A 39 18.82 -13.26 -3.74
C LEU A 39 20.23 -12.66 -3.56
N PRO A 40 21.15 -13.39 -2.88
CA PRO A 40 22.45 -12.84 -2.50
C PRO A 40 23.37 -12.49 -3.68
N ASN A 41 23.13 -13.11 -4.84
CA ASN A 41 23.93 -12.88 -6.04
C ASN A 41 23.32 -11.84 -7.01
N SER A 42 22.10 -11.36 -6.71
CA SER A 42 21.42 -10.38 -7.54
C SER A 42 21.78 -8.94 -7.13
N PRO A 43 21.77 -7.98 -8.07
CA PRO A 43 21.91 -6.57 -7.71
C PRO A 43 20.77 -6.13 -6.84
N GLN A 44 21.00 -5.08 -6.06
CA GLN A 44 19.94 -4.47 -5.25
C GLN A 44 18.74 -4.10 -6.13
N MET A 45 17.54 -4.37 -5.63
CA MET A 45 16.30 -3.99 -6.30
C MET A 45 16.23 -2.49 -6.55
N SER A 46 15.72 -2.09 -7.71
CA SER A 46 15.46 -0.69 -8.04
C SER A 46 14.02 -0.47 -8.44
N ARG A 47 13.51 0.73 -8.15
CA ARG A 47 12.19 1.16 -8.64
C ARG A 47 12.27 1.62 -10.09
N ASP A 48 11.13 1.59 -10.79
CA ASP A 48 11.02 2.24 -12.10
C ASP A 48 11.21 3.76 -11.94
N PRO A 49 12.26 4.34 -12.55
CA PRO A 49 12.54 5.77 -12.42
C PRO A 49 11.51 6.67 -13.13
N ASN A 50 10.67 6.11 -13.99
CA ASN A 50 9.64 6.85 -14.71
C ASN A 50 8.29 6.87 -13.97
N THR A 51 8.14 6.06 -12.93
CA THR A 51 6.93 6.03 -12.10
C THR A 51 7.12 6.91 -10.86
N PRO A 52 6.25 7.90 -10.63
CA PRO A 52 6.30 8.71 -9.40
C PRO A 52 6.22 7.84 -8.15
N GLU A 53 6.99 8.21 -7.10
CA GLU A 53 7.11 7.42 -5.87
C GLU A 53 5.79 7.12 -5.17
N TRP A 54 4.80 7.98 -5.32
CA TRP A 54 3.50 7.84 -4.67
C TRP A 54 2.56 6.84 -5.37
N VAL A 55 2.89 6.37 -6.59
CA VAL A 55 1.98 5.52 -7.40
C VAL A 55 1.99 4.08 -6.93
N GLN A 56 3.18 3.47 -6.88
CA GLN A 56 3.33 2.05 -6.52
C GLN A 56 3.51 1.91 -5.01
N HIS A 57 2.52 1.33 -4.34
CA HIS A 57 2.59 1.02 -2.93
C HIS A 57 1.69 -0.17 -2.58
N ILE A 58 1.91 -0.73 -1.38
CA ILE A 58 1.10 -1.79 -0.82
C ILE A 58 0.44 -1.23 0.44
N ALA A 59 -0.88 -1.31 0.50
CA ALA A 59 -1.66 -0.85 1.64
C ALA A 59 -2.12 -2.04 2.50
N PHE A 60 -1.99 -1.87 3.83
CA PHE A 60 -2.48 -2.78 4.84
C PHE A 60 -3.54 -2.07 5.67
N ALA A 61 -4.63 -2.75 5.95
CA ALA A 61 -5.68 -2.22 6.80
C ALA A 61 -5.30 -2.33 8.29
N LEU A 62 -5.64 -1.28 9.03
CA LEU A 62 -5.71 -1.27 10.49
C LEU A 62 -7.14 -0.99 10.92
N ASP A 63 -7.51 -1.44 12.11
CA ASP A 63 -8.89 -1.36 12.57
C ASP A 63 -9.24 0.01 13.14
N THR A 64 -8.27 0.71 13.74
CA THR A 64 -8.52 1.95 14.49
C THR A 64 -7.48 3.05 14.23
N MET A 65 -7.91 4.31 14.43
CA MET A 65 -6.98 5.46 14.42
C MET A 65 -5.94 5.41 15.53
N GLU A 66 -6.22 4.74 16.64
CA GLU A 66 -5.26 4.52 17.71
C GLU A 66 -4.12 3.64 17.22
N GLU A 67 -4.43 2.52 16.59
CA GLU A 67 -3.43 1.64 15.96
C GLU A 67 -2.62 2.35 14.88
N LEU A 68 -3.25 3.20 14.06
CA LEU A 68 -2.55 3.98 13.05
C LEU A 68 -1.52 4.95 13.65
N ASN A 69 -1.92 5.65 14.73
CA ASN A 69 -1.03 6.57 15.43
C ASN A 69 0.09 5.83 16.18
N ASP A 70 -0.21 4.69 16.79
CA ASP A 70 0.79 3.85 17.46
C ASP A 70 1.79 3.28 16.44
N ALA A 71 1.32 2.83 15.29
CA ALA A 71 2.18 2.38 14.19
C ALA A 71 3.09 3.51 13.69
N LYS A 72 2.54 4.72 13.51
CA LYS A 72 3.34 5.90 13.14
C LYS A 72 4.43 6.17 14.17
N ALA A 73 4.08 6.26 15.45
CA ALA A 73 5.05 6.53 16.51
C ALA A 73 6.14 5.44 16.59
N HIS A 74 5.76 4.18 16.38
CA HIS A 74 6.69 3.06 16.34
C HIS A 74 7.69 3.19 15.18
N LEU A 75 7.22 3.47 13.97
CA LEU A 75 8.07 3.64 12.79
C LEU A 75 9.03 4.83 12.94
N GLU A 76 8.52 5.99 13.39
CA GLU A 76 9.33 7.18 13.67
C GLU A 76 10.36 6.92 14.77
N GLY A 77 9.99 6.15 15.81
CA GLY A 77 10.89 5.71 16.87
C GLY A 77 12.05 4.82 16.39
N HIS A 78 11.90 4.18 15.21
CA HIS A 78 12.95 3.43 14.52
C HIS A 78 13.67 4.24 13.43
N GLY A 79 13.41 5.55 13.34
CA GLY A 79 14.10 6.45 12.45
C GLY A 79 13.58 6.47 11.01
N LEU A 80 12.36 5.96 10.77
CA LEU A 80 11.73 6.08 9.46
C LEU A 80 11.00 7.42 9.34
N ASP A 81 11.05 8.01 8.16
CA ASP A 81 10.20 9.14 7.80
C ASP A 81 8.79 8.64 7.48
N VAL A 82 7.78 9.17 8.18
CA VAL A 82 6.38 8.76 8.01
C VAL A 82 5.54 9.97 7.63
N LEU A 83 4.93 9.90 6.44
CA LEU A 83 3.97 10.89 5.97
C LEU A 83 2.57 10.56 6.52
N GLY A 84 1.88 11.56 6.98
CA GLY A 84 0.49 11.42 7.44
C GLY A 84 0.30 11.58 8.96
N PRO A 85 -0.92 11.32 9.48
CA PRO A 85 -2.09 10.83 8.76
C PRO A 85 -2.59 11.76 7.66
N VAL A 86 -2.92 11.17 6.50
CA VAL A 86 -3.50 11.87 5.34
C VAL A 86 -4.96 11.44 5.22
N ASP A 87 -5.86 12.43 5.18
CA ASP A 87 -7.29 12.20 4.98
C ASP A 87 -7.63 12.05 3.49
N HIS A 88 -8.13 10.88 3.11
CA HIS A 88 -8.61 10.56 1.76
C HIS A 88 -10.15 10.57 1.65
N GLY A 89 -10.84 11.09 2.66
CA GLY A 89 -12.29 11.12 2.70
C GLY A 89 -12.91 9.81 3.20
N LEU A 90 -12.57 8.68 2.60
CA LEU A 90 -13.08 7.36 2.98
C LEU A 90 -12.14 6.60 3.92
N PHE A 91 -10.89 7.00 4.01
CA PHE A 91 -9.89 6.40 4.89
C PHE A 91 -8.81 7.41 5.24
N ASP A 92 -8.15 7.17 6.37
CA ASP A 92 -6.97 7.91 6.81
C ASP A 92 -5.74 7.01 6.72
N SER A 93 -4.63 7.55 6.20
CA SER A 93 -3.45 6.74 5.91
C SER A 93 -2.15 7.37 6.37
N ILE A 94 -1.19 6.51 6.70
CA ILE A 94 0.22 6.87 6.82
C ILE A 94 1.03 6.14 5.76
N TYR A 95 2.12 6.78 5.31
CA TYR A 95 3.00 6.26 4.27
C TYR A 95 4.45 6.28 4.72
N PHE A 96 5.18 5.24 4.40
CA PHE A 96 6.60 5.09 4.70
C PHE A 96 7.28 4.18 3.68
N PHE A 97 8.60 4.05 3.76
CA PHE A 97 9.36 3.17 2.88
C PHE A 97 10.03 2.06 3.67
N ASP A 98 10.01 0.86 3.09
CA ASP A 98 10.81 -0.25 3.61
C ASP A 98 12.30 -0.07 3.28
N PRO A 99 13.23 -0.88 3.84
CA PRO A 99 14.66 -0.79 3.54
C PRO A 99 15.03 -1.01 2.06
N ASN A 100 14.17 -1.62 1.27
CA ASN A 100 14.36 -1.83 -0.17
C ASN A 100 13.79 -0.69 -1.02
N GLY A 101 13.12 0.28 -0.39
CA GLY A 101 12.50 1.42 -1.06
C GLY A 101 11.10 1.15 -1.60
N HIS A 102 10.41 0.09 -1.16
CA HIS A 102 8.98 -0.06 -1.41
C HIS A 102 8.20 0.91 -0.56
N ARG A 103 7.27 1.63 -1.18
CA ARG A 103 6.32 2.44 -0.44
C ARG A 103 5.25 1.54 0.16
N LEU A 104 5.04 1.70 1.45
CA LEU A 104 4.01 1.01 2.22
C LEU A 104 3.01 2.03 2.75
N GLU A 105 1.79 1.57 2.96
CA GLU A 105 0.70 2.32 3.54
C GLU A 105 0.05 1.53 4.66
N PHE A 106 -0.27 2.18 5.76
CA PHE A 106 -1.27 1.70 6.70
C PHE A 106 -2.49 2.59 6.60
N ALA A 107 -3.67 1.99 6.49
CA ALA A 107 -4.92 2.71 6.27
C ALA A 107 -6.01 2.25 7.24
N VAL A 108 -6.74 3.22 7.77
CA VAL A 108 -7.95 3.00 8.58
C VAL A 108 -9.15 3.47 7.80
N ASP A 109 -10.08 2.56 7.57
CA ASP A 109 -11.33 2.85 6.90
C ASP A 109 -12.27 3.64 7.81
N LYS A 110 -12.79 4.75 7.31
CA LYS A 110 -13.81 5.58 7.98
C LYS A 110 -15.08 5.77 7.14
N GLY A 111 -15.09 5.24 5.93
CA GLY A 111 -16.22 5.33 5.02
C GLY A 111 -17.40 4.48 5.49
N THR A 112 -18.60 5.04 5.37
CA THR A 112 -19.85 4.32 5.61
C THR A 112 -20.23 3.47 4.41
N THR A 113 -21.16 2.53 4.59
CA THR A 113 -21.77 1.78 3.47
C THR A 113 -22.41 2.73 2.45
N ALA A 114 -23.07 3.80 2.93
CA ALA A 114 -23.68 4.80 2.06
C ALA A 114 -22.66 5.55 1.21
N ASP A 115 -21.49 5.88 1.76
CA ASP A 115 -20.40 6.53 1.01
C ASP A 115 -19.86 5.62 -0.09
N ARG A 116 -19.69 4.33 0.21
CA ARG A 116 -19.25 3.34 -0.77
C ARG A 116 -20.28 3.11 -1.87
N ASP A 117 -21.55 3.04 -1.52
CA ASP A 117 -22.64 2.89 -2.49
C ASP A 117 -22.73 4.11 -3.40
N ARG A 118 -22.57 5.32 -2.83
CA ARG A 118 -22.48 6.57 -3.61
C ARG A 118 -21.29 6.57 -4.57
N ALA A 119 -20.10 6.20 -4.09
CA ALA A 119 -18.90 6.11 -4.93
C ALA A 119 -19.08 5.10 -6.06
N ARG A 120 -19.65 3.95 -5.77
CA ARG A 120 -19.92 2.90 -6.76
C ARG A 120 -20.93 3.37 -7.82
N ALA A 121 -21.97 4.08 -7.40
CA ALA A 121 -23.02 4.54 -8.32
C ALA A 121 -22.53 5.51 -9.40
N VAL A 122 -21.44 6.23 -9.14
CA VAL A 122 -20.87 7.22 -10.10
C VAL A 122 -19.58 6.73 -10.77
N ALA A 123 -19.11 5.52 -10.45
CA ALA A 123 -17.79 5.04 -10.89
C ALA A 123 -17.67 4.96 -12.43
N ASP A 124 -18.68 4.43 -13.11
CA ASP A 124 -18.67 4.28 -14.57
C ASP A 124 -18.63 5.65 -15.27
N GLU A 125 -19.45 6.60 -14.81
CA GLU A 125 -19.47 7.97 -15.35
C GLU A 125 -18.12 8.67 -15.11
N MET A 126 -17.52 8.48 -13.92
CA MET A 126 -16.19 9.03 -13.61
C MET A 126 -15.10 8.47 -14.53
N LEU A 127 -15.11 7.15 -14.76
CA LEU A 127 -14.15 6.50 -15.65
C LEU A 127 -14.30 6.96 -17.09
N GLU A 128 -15.53 7.13 -17.59
CA GLU A 128 -15.81 7.67 -18.92
C GLU A 128 -15.32 9.12 -19.06
N GLU A 129 -15.67 9.98 -18.08
CA GLU A 129 -15.24 11.38 -18.11
C GLU A 129 -13.72 11.50 -18.00
N TRP A 130 -13.07 10.76 -17.08
CA TRP A 130 -11.61 10.71 -16.99
C TRP A 130 -10.94 10.24 -18.28
N SER A 131 -11.48 9.19 -18.90
CA SER A 131 -10.92 8.63 -20.14
C SER A 131 -10.89 9.65 -21.26
N ARG A 132 -11.89 10.53 -21.30
CA ARG A 132 -12.03 11.57 -22.31
C ARG A 132 -11.26 12.86 -21.98
N THR A 133 -11.25 13.27 -20.71
CA THR A 133 -10.75 14.61 -20.31
C THR A 133 -9.38 14.61 -19.65
N LYS A 134 -8.99 13.49 -19.01
CA LYS A 134 -7.82 13.35 -18.13
C LYS A 134 -7.80 14.40 -17.01
N ARG A 135 -8.98 14.80 -16.55
CA ARG A 135 -9.20 15.73 -15.43
C ARG A 135 -10.13 15.09 -14.41
N ALA A 136 -9.96 15.45 -13.13
CA ALA A 136 -10.84 14.97 -12.07
C ALA A 136 -12.31 15.29 -12.39
N PRO A 137 -13.19 14.28 -12.43
CA PRO A 137 -14.61 14.45 -12.67
C PRO A 137 -15.28 15.22 -11.54
N ARG A 138 -16.35 15.94 -11.84
CA ARG A 138 -17.11 16.71 -10.84
C ARG A 138 -17.72 15.83 -9.76
N GLN A 139 -18.10 14.60 -10.12
CA GLN A 139 -18.67 13.62 -9.20
C GLN A 139 -17.72 13.20 -8.08
N ALA A 140 -16.40 13.42 -8.22
CA ALA A 140 -15.43 13.14 -7.19
C ALA A 140 -15.35 14.23 -6.08
N ALA A 141 -15.89 15.41 -6.31
CA ALA A 141 -15.77 16.58 -5.41
C ALA A 141 -16.30 16.30 -3.98
N TRP A 142 -17.36 15.50 -3.84
CA TRP A 142 -17.98 15.21 -2.55
C TRP A 142 -17.06 14.47 -1.54
N LEU A 143 -16.07 13.74 -2.01
CA LEU A 143 -15.09 13.08 -1.13
C LEU A 143 -14.32 14.08 -0.25
N HIS A 144 -14.22 15.33 -0.70
CA HIS A 144 -13.46 16.38 -0.04
C HIS A 144 -14.34 17.52 0.51
N GLU A 145 -15.68 17.42 0.39
CA GLU A 145 -16.60 18.45 0.87
C GLU A 145 -16.56 18.66 2.39
N GLY A 146 -16.03 17.69 3.15
CA GLY A 146 -15.82 17.79 4.60
C GLY A 146 -14.42 18.28 5.02
N THR A 147 -13.45 18.29 4.11
CA THR A 147 -12.05 18.63 4.40
C THR A 147 -11.67 20.06 3.97
N LEU A 148 -12.53 20.72 3.22
CA LEU A 148 -12.35 22.12 2.76
C LEU A 148 -13.00 23.12 3.73
N ASN A 149 -12.74 22.99 5.04
CA ASN A 149 -12.97 24.11 5.95
C ASN A 149 -11.62 24.80 6.21
N PRO A 150 -11.53 26.12 5.94
CA PRO A 150 -10.31 26.90 6.07
C PRO A 150 -9.85 27.05 7.50
#